data_1da510d9bc3e51553c3c0fdc7b4a6cb2
#
_entry.id   1da510d9bc3e51553c3c0fdc7b4a6cb2
#
_cell.length_a   1.000
_cell.length_b   1.000
_cell.length_c   1.000
_cell.angle_alpha   90.00
_cell.angle_beta   90.00
_cell.angle_gamma   90.00
#
_symmetry.space_group_name_H-M   'P 1'
#
loop_
_entity.id
_entity.type
_entity.pdbx_description
1 polymer ?
#
loop_
_entity_poly.entity_id
_entity_poly.type
_entity_poly.pdbx_seq_one_letter_code
_entity_poly.pdbx_strand_id
1 'polypeptide(L)'
;MKKFFKILVASLGILIGIIILLIFAGFIWISASRNKSARINMALAGPEAKTLTLDGITFRDLNKNGTLDIYEDSRRSCDERANDLLSQMNLEEKAGTMFFPPVSMKKDGSISETPSLNDVFSFMTPGTSKMVFGKHINHFNIFIGTDKKGDNCRLFQDKAIRPSGNKHN
;
A
#
# COMPACT_ATOMS: atom_id res chain seq x y z
N MET A 1 23.03 7.52 53.05
CA MET A 1 23.20 6.72 51.82
C MET A 1 21.88 6.04 51.36
N LYS A 2 21.20 5.22 52.20
CA LYS A 2 19.99 4.49 51.78
C LYS A 2 18.80 5.37 51.30
N LYS A 3 18.56 6.55 51.90
CA LYS A 3 17.49 7.49 51.47
C LYS A 3 17.78 8.15 50.13
N PHE A 4 19.03 8.58 49.91
CA PHE A 4 19.46 9.16 48.64
C PHE A 4 19.31 8.15 47.48
N PHE A 5 19.73 6.91 47.68
CA PHE A 5 19.61 5.84 46.69
C PHE A 5 18.13 5.57 46.33
N LYS A 6 17.22 5.56 47.29
CA LYS A 6 15.77 5.39 47.03
C LYS A 6 15.19 6.55 46.20
N ILE A 7 15.60 7.78 46.46
CA ILE A 7 15.16 8.96 45.72
C ILE A 7 15.70 8.87 44.27
N LEU A 8 16.96 8.48 44.08
CA LEU A 8 17.57 8.33 42.77
C LEU A 8 16.84 7.25 41.94
N VAL A 9 16.56 6.10 42.54
CA VAL A 9 15.83 5.02 41.83
C VAL A 9 14.41 5.44 41.48
N ALA A 10 13.73 6.14 42.40
CA ALA A 10 12.37 6.65 42.13
C ALA A 10 12.36 7.70 41.00
N SER A 11 13.31 8.65 41.01
CA SER A 11 13.41 9.66 39.93
C SER A 11 13.74 9.03 38.57
N LEU A 12 14.61 8.03 38.55
CA LEU A 12 14.92 7.28 37.31
C LEU A 12 13.69 6.52 36.80
N GLY A 13 12.91 5.90 37.71
CA GLY A 13 11.67 5.21 37.33
C GLY A 13 10.61 6.17 36.75
N ILE A 14 10.46 7.37 37.33
CA ILE A 14 9.57 8.39 36.80
C ILE A 14 10.05 8.85 35.42
N LEU A 15 11.33 9.11 35.25
CA LEU A 15 11.89 9.52 33.97
C LEU A 15 11.63 8.47 32.86
N ILE A 16 11.89 7.19 33.16
CA ILE A 16 11.61 6.08 32.23
C ILE A 16 10.11 6.02 31.91
N GLY A 17 9.24 6.18 32.92
CA GLY A 17 7.79 6.21 32.71
C GLY A 17 7.34 7.32 31.76
N ILE A 18 7.89 8.53 31.93
CA ILE A 18 7.62 9.67 31.04
C ILE A 18 8.10 9.37 29.60
N ILE A 19 9.29 8.81 29.44
CA ILE A 19 9.82 8.45 28.12
C ILE A 19 8.90 7.44 27.42
N ILE A 20 8.46 6.39 28.13
CA ILE A 20 7.53 5.39 27.58
C ILE A 20 6.21 6.04 27.15
N LEU A 21 5.66 6.93 27.97
CA LEU A 21 4.43 7.66 27.63
C LEU A 21 4.58 8.54 26.39
N LEU A 22 5.72 9.23 26.24
CA LEU A 22 6.01 10.05 25.06
C LEU A 22 6.15 9.21 23.79
N ILE A 23 6.82 8.06 23.87
CA ILE A 23 6.95 7.11 22.76
C ILE A 23 5.56 6.61 22.34
N PHE A 24 4.73 6.23 23.31
CA PHE A 24 3.38 5.72 23.04
C PHE A 24 2.47 6.81 22.45
N ALA A 25 2.52 8.01 22.97
CA ALA A 25 1.79 9.15 22.43
C ALA A 25 2.22 9.49 21.00
N GLY A 26 3.55 9.47 20.75
CA GLY A 26 4.10 9.64 19.40
C GLY A 26 3.63 8.57 18.42
N PHE A 27 3.60 7.31 18.84
CA PHE A 27 3.08 6.20 18.04
C PHE A 27 1.61 6.38 17.66
N ILE A 28 0.76 6.76 18.65
CA ILE A 28 -0.66 7.03 18.41
C ILE A 28 -0.82 8.19 17.43
N TRP A 29 -0.08 9.28 17.62
CA TRP A 29 -0.15 10.45 16.76
C TRP A 29 0.26 10.13 15.31
N ILE A 30 1.36 9.40 15.10
CA ILE A 30 1.82 8.96 13.78
C ILE A 30 0.75 8.08 13.13
N SER A 31 0.20 7.11 13.86
CA SER A 31 -0.82 6.20 13.35
C SER A 31 -2.10 6.93 12.96
N ALA A 32 -2.57 7.87 13.79
CA ALA A 32 -3.75 8.68 13.49
C ALA A 32 -3.54 9.59 12.27
N SER A 33 -2.37 10.22 12.18
CA SER A 33 -2.00 11.07 11.05
C SER A 33 -1.94 10.28 9.73
N ARG A 34 -1.33 9.08 9.76
CA ARG A 34 -1.27 8.21 8.58
C ARG A 34 -2.65 7.70 8.16
N ASN A 35 -3.51 7.31 9.10
CA ASN A 35 -4.88 6.89 8.80
C ASN A 35 -5.70 8.03 8.18
N LYS A 36 -5.55 9.26 8.65
CA LYS A 36 -6.18 10.43 8.04
C LYS A 36 -5.68 10.63 6.61
N SER A 37 -4.37 10.60 6.41
CA SER A 37 -3.74 10.73 5.10
C SER A 37 -4.20 9.62 4.13
N ALA A 38 -4.27 8.37 4.61
CA ALA A 38 -4.74 7.24 3.84
C ALA A 38 -6.18 7.43 3.35
N ARG A 39 -7.09 7.88 4.22
CA ARG A 39 -8.48 8.16 3.81
C ARG A 39 -8.57 9.24 2.74
N ILE A 40 -7.80 10.31 2.85
CA ILE A 40 -7.76 11.39 1.84
C ILE A 40 -7.23 10.84 0.52
N ASN A 41 -6.11 10.12 0.54
CA ASN A 41 -5.51 9.55 -0.65
C ASN A 41 -6.43 8.52 -1.32
N MET A 42 -7.04 7.63 -0.54
CA MET A 42 -7.97 6.63 -1.09
C MET A 42 -9.22 7.26 -1.72
N ALA A 43 -9.65 8.42 -1.24
CA ALA A 43 -10.73 9.17 -1.89
C ALA A 43 -10.37 9.65 -3.31
N LEU A 44 -9.08 9.84 -3.61
CA LEU A 44 -8.60 10.18 -4.96
C LEU A 44 -8.77 9.04 -5.96
N ALA A 45 -8.83 7.78 -5.49
CA ALA A 45 -9.06 6.63 -6.38
C ALA A 45 -10.40 6.71 -7.10
N GLY A 46 -11.39 7.37 -6.48
CA GLY A 46 -12.74 7.43 -7.01
C GLY A 46 -13.42 6.05 -7.05
N PRO A 47 -14.50 5.91 -7.81
CA PRO A 47 -15.19 4.64 -8.00
C PRO A 47 -14.30 3.64 -8.76
N GLU A 48 -14.55 2.35 -8.58
CA GLU A 48 -13.85 1.30 -9.33
C GLU A 48 -14.05 1.47 -10.85
N ALA A 49 -13.00 1.14 -11.62
CA ALA A 49 -13.05 1.15 -13.07
C ALA A 49 -14.12 0.17 -13.57
N LYS A 50 -15.06 0.67 -14.36
CA LYS A 50 -16.15 -0.12 -14.91
C LYS A 50 -15.65 -1.04 -16.00
N THR A 51 -16.27 -2.21 -16.10
CA THR A 51 -16.11 -3.06 -17.28
C THR A 51 -17.16 -2.64 -18.31
N LEU A 52 -16.70 -2.27 -19.49
CA LEU A 52 -17.53 -1.85 -20.61
C LEU A 52 -17.41 -2.85 -21.75
N THR A 53 -18.42 -2.87 -22.62
CA THR A 53 -18.40 -3.65 -23.86
C THR A 53 -18.66 -2.71 -25.03
N LEU A 54 -17.71 -2.65 -25.96
CA LEU A 54 -17.80 -1.87 -27.17
C LEU A 54 -17.45 -2.78 -28.36
N ASP A 55 -18.30 -2.81 -29.37
CA ASP A 55 -18.13 -3.65 -30.58
C ASP A 55 -17.82 -5.14 -30.27
N GLY A 56 -18.47 -5.67 -29.23
CA GLY A 56 -18.27 -7.05 -28.79
C GLY A 56 -17.02 -7.28 -27.96
N ILE A 57 -16.25 -6.25 -27.64
CA ILE A 57 -15.04 -6.31 -26.82
C ILE A 57 -15.35 -5.86 -25.40
N THR A 58 -15.02 -6.69 -24.47
CA THR A 58 -15.14 -6.37 -23.04
C THR A 58 -13.79 -5.91 -22.51
N PHE A 59 -13.73 -4.70 -21.94
CA PHE A 59 -12.53 -4.09 -21.39
C PHE A 59 -12.81 -3.37 -20.06
N ARG A 60 -11.76 -3.07 -19.30
CA ARG A 60 -11.84 -2.22 -18.13
C ARG A 60 -11.46 -0.80 -18.53
N ASP A 61 -12.40 0.12 -18.37
CA ASP A 61 -12.21 1.55 -18.58
C ASP A 61 -11.40 2.13 -17.40
N LEU A 62 -10.08 2.08 -17.52
CA LEU A 62 -9.16 2.41 -16.42
C LEU A 62 -9.08 3.91 -16.16
N ASN A 63 -9.14 4.73 -17.21
CA ASN A 63 -9.12 6.18 -17.10
C ASN A 63 -10.53 6.80 -16.97
N LYS A 64 -11.57 5.96 -17.07
CA LYS A 64 -12.98 6.34 -16.88
C LYS A 64 -13.49 7.35 -17.91
N ASN A 65 -12.96 7.30 -19.13
CA ASN A 65 -13.37 8.17 -20.23
C ASN A 65 -14.53 7.59 -21.07
N GLY A 66 -14.90 6.31 -20.85
CA GLY A 66 -16.00 5.64 -21.53
C GLY A 66 -15.67 5.16 -22.95
N THR A 67 -14.40 5.24 -23.37
CA THR A 67 -13.92 4.81 -24.70
C THR A 67 -12.89 3.69 -24.55
N LEU A 68 -12.72 2.88 -25.60
CA LEU A 68 -11.70 1.86 -25.62
C LEU A 68 -10.38 2.47 -26.10
N ASP A 69 -9.46 2.71 -25.18
CA ASP A 69 -8.12 3.19 -25.51
C ASP A 69 -7.22 2.02 -25.98
N ILE A 70 -6.14 2.35 -26.71
CA ILE A 70 -5.22 1.33 -27.24
C ILE A 70 -4.61 0.52 -26.11
N TYR A 71 -4.23 1.16 -24.99
CA TYR A 71 -3.61 0.44 -23.87
C TYR A 71 -4.59 -0.48 -23.12
N GLU A 72 -5.90 -0.28 -23.26
CA GLU A 72 -6.95 -1.12 -22.68
C GLU A 72 -7.36 -2.29 -23.60
N ASP A 73 -7.10 -2.18 -24.89
CA ASP A 73 -7.45 -3.21 -25.87
C ASP A 73 -6.49 -4.40 -25.79
N SER A 74 -6.95 -5.50 -25.23
CA SER A 74 -6.16 -6.73 -25.07
C SER A 74 -5.75 -7.41 -26.38
N ARG A 75 -6.31 -7.01 -27.52
CA ARG A 75 -5.97 -7.53 -28.87
C ARG A 75 -4.72 -6.86 -29.44
N ARG A 76 -4.37 -5.69 -28.94
CA ARG A 76 -3.17 -4.97 -29.34
C ARG A 76 -1.92 -5.62 -28.76
N SER A 77 -0.82 -5.46 -29.46
CA SER A 77 0.48 -5.93 -28.98
C SER A 77 0.88 -5.21 -27.68
N CYS A 78 1.74 -5.84 -26.89
CA CYS A 78 2.26 -5.22 -25.67
C CYS A 78 2.96 -3.89 -25.95
N ASP A 79 3.68 -3.80 -27.06
CA ASP A 79 4.42 -2.59 -27.44
C ASP A 79 3.48 -1.45 -27.83
N GLU A 80 2.41 -1.71 -28.58
CA GLU A 80 1.40 -0.70 -28.91
C GLU A 80 0.73 -0.17 -27.64
N ARG A 81 0.33 -1.06 -26.76
CA ARG A 81 -0.32 -0.72 -25.49
C ARG A 81 0.60 0.07 -24.57
N ALA A 82 1.87 -0.34 -24.47
CA ALA A 82 2.86 0.34 -23.65
C ALA A 82 3.18 1.75 -24.20
N ASN A 83 3.34 1.89 -25.50
CA ASN A 83 3.61 3.18 -26.13
C ASN A 83 2.44 4.14 -25.98
N ASP A 84 1.20 3.67 -26.13
CA ASP A 84 0.01 4.47 -25.93
C ASP A 84 -0.09 4.97 -24.48
N LEU A 85 0.05 4.07 -23.51
CA LEU A 85 0.04 4.45 -22.08
C LEU A 85 1.16 5.44 -21.76
N LEU A 86 2.38 5.19 -22.24
CA LEU A 86 3.51 6.10 -22.03
C LEU A 86 3.29 7.49 -22.63
N SER A 87 2.58 7.58 -23.76
CA SER A 87 2.26 8.87 -24.37
C SER A 87 1.31 9.72 -23.52
N GLN A 88 0.45 9.07 -22.75
CA GLN A 88 -0.55 9.71 -21.89
C GLN A 88 0.01 10.05 -20.49
N MET A 89 1.08 9.39 -20.05
CA MET A 89 1.69 9.62 -18.74
C MET A 89 2.51 10.91 -18.71
N ASN A 90 2.36 11.66 -17.60
CA ASN A 90 3.24 12.80 -17.29
C ASN A 90 4.61 12.34 -16.75
N LEU A 91 5.51 13.30 -16.47
CA LEU A 91 6.87 12.98 -16.02
C LEU A 91 6.90 12.34 -14.63
N GLU A 92 6.05 12.80 -13.71
CA GLU A 92 5.93 12.28 -12.35
C GLU A 92 5.43 10.83 -12.36
N GLU A 93 4.46 10.52 -13.19
CA GLU A 93 3.95 9.16 -13.37
C GLU A 93 5.00 8.24 -13.97
N LYS A 94 5.73 8.69 -14.99
CA LYS A 94 6.85 7.94 -15.57
C LYS A 94 7.94 7.68 -14.53
N ALA A 95 8.30 8.70 -13.74
CA ALA A 95 9.27 8.53 -12.67
C ALA A 95 8.78 7.54 -11.60
N GLY A 96 7.49 7.58 -11.24
CA GLY A 96 6.90 6.66 -10.29
C GLY A 96 7.00 5.19 -10.70
N THR A 97 6.90 4.89 -12.01
CA THR A 97 7.04 3.50 -12.52
C THR A 97 8.46 2.94 -12.38
N MET A 98 9.46 3.78 -12.17
CA MET A 98 10.86 3.36 -12.01
C MET A 98 11.19 2.90 -10.58
N PHE A 99 10.30 3.15 -9.62
CA PHE A 99 10.51 2.78 -8.23
C PHE A 99 9.80 1.48 -7.88
N PHE A 100 10.49 0.65 -7.09
CA PHE A 100 9.99 -0.65 -6.64
C PHE A 100 10.20 -0.78 -5.11
N PRO A 101 9.53 0.06 -4.30
CA PRO A 101 9.70 0.05 -2.86
C PRO A 101 9.06 -1.19 -2.21
N PRO A 102 9.58 -1.61 -1.04
CA PRO A 102 8.93 -2.64 -0.25
C PRO A 102 7.65 -2.13 0.40
N VAL A 103 6.63 -2.98 0.44
CA VAL A 103 5.36 -2.74 1.15
C VAL A 103 5.05 -3.91 2.05
N SER A 104 4.63 -3.62 3.27
CA SER A 104 4.12 -4.64 4.19
C SER A 104 2.63 -4.87 3.96
N MET A 105 2.25 -6.14 3.93
CA MET A 105 0.86 -6.57 3.83
C MET A 105 0.42 -7.20 5.15
N LYS A 106 -0.81 -6.95 5.54
CA LYS A 106 -1.42 -7.57 6.71
C LYS A 106 -1.88 -9.00 6.39
N LYS A 107 -2.15 -9.78 7.43
CA LYS A 107 -2.62 -11.18 7.29
C LYS A 107 -3.92 -11.33 6.50
N ASP A 108 -4.78 -10.32 6.52
CA ASP A 108 -6.04 -10.27 5.77
C ASP A 108 -5.87 -9.89 4.29
N GLY A 109 -4.62 -9.67 3.85
CA GLY A 109 -4.30 -9.25 2.50
C GLY A 109 -4.45 -7.74 2.27
N SER A 110 -4.81 -6.97 3.29
CA SER A 110 -4.86 -5.51 3.19
C SER A 110 -3.46 -4.89 3.27
N ILE A 111 -3.29 -3.78 2.58
CA ILE A 111 -2.03 -3.04 2.55
C ILE A 111 -1.88 -2.24 3.85
N SER A 112 -0.67 -2.23 4.43
CA SER A 112 -0.41 -1.51 5.67
C SER A 112 -0.21 -0.02 5.40
N GLU A 113 -1.06 0.80 6.01
CA GLU A 113 -0.95 2.26 5.99
C GLU A 113 -0.25 2.81 7.23
N THR A 114 -0.32 2.08 8.34
CA THR A 114 0.20 2.49 9.65
C THR A 114 1.44 1.70 10.03
N PRO A 115 2.35 2.29 10.83
CA PRO A 115 3.48 1.56 11.37
C PRO A 115 3.03 0.37 12.21
N SER A 116 3.80 -0.70 12.15
CA SER A 116 3.60 -1.90 12.96
C SER A 116 4.84 -2.18 13.81
N LEU A 117 4.62 -2.52 15.08
CA LEU A 117 5.74 -2.91 15.97
C LEU A 117 6.44 -4.20 15.51
N ASN A 118 5.76 -5.01 14.70
CA ASN A 118 6.32 -6.24 14.14
C ASN A 118 7.12 -6.00 12.86
N ASP A 119 7.08 -4.79 12.32
CA ASP A 119 7.76 -4.40 11.09
C ASP A 119 8.40 -3.02 11.26
N VAL A 120 9.69 -3.01 11.59
CA VAL A 120 10.47 -1.79 11.79
C VAL A 120 10.53 -0.93 10.53
N PHE A 121 10.54 -1.54 9.34
CA PHE A 121 10.56 -0.81 8.07
C PHE A 121 9.29 0.01 7.86
N SER A 122 8.17 -0.40 8.45
CA SER A 122 6.91 0.35 8.37
C SER A 122 6.98 1.75 8.98
N PHE A 123 7.94 2.01 9.89
CA PHE A 123 8.19 3.35 10.44
C PHE A 123 8.96 4.25 9.47
N MET A 124 9.83 3.65 8.65
CA MET A 124 10.73 4.36 7.73
C MET A 124 10.07 4.63 6.37
N THR A 125 9.10 3.79 5.99
CA THR A 125 8.39 3.92 4.70
C THR A 125 7.12 4.73 4.85
N PRO A 126 6.73 5.54 3.86
CA PRO A 126 5.42 6.19 3.83
C PRO A 126 4.32 5.14 3.72
N GLY A 127 3.08 5.51 4.09
CA GLY A 127 1.91 4.67 3.85
C GLY A 127 1.73 4.41 2.35
N THR A 128 1.21 3.23 1.99
CA THR A 128 1.11 2.79 0.59
C THR A 128 0.24 3.72 -0.24
N SER A 129 -0.88 4.22 0.31
CA SER A 129 -1.73 5.17 -0.40
C SER A 129 -0.97 6.45 -0.79
N LYS A 130 -0.07 6.93 0.07
CA LYS A 130 0.79 8.08 -0.25
C LYS A 130 1.82 7.76 -1.34
N MET A 131 2.31 6.52 -1.40
CA MET A 131 3.21 6.10 -2.47
C MET A 131 2.47 6.03 -3.81
N VAL A 132 1.27 5.49 -3.83
CA VAL A 132 0.44 5.39 -5.05
C VAL A 132 -0.01 6.77 -5.52
N PHE A 133 -0.76 7.50 -4.70
CA PHE A 133 -1.43 8.74 -5.12
C PHE A 133 -0.56 9.98 -5.03
N GLY A 134 0.46 9.98 -4.16
CA GLY A 134 1.33 11.14 -3.97
C GLY A 134 2.68 11.04 -4.69
N LYS A 135 3.08 9.84 -5.11
CA LYS A 135 4.36 9.60 -5.79
C LYS A 135 4.22 8.77 -7.07
N HIS A 136 2.99 8.44 -7.46
CA HIS A 136 2.65 7.68 -8.67
C HIS A 136 3.35 6.31 -8.79
N ILE A 137 3.74 5.70 -7.64
CA ILE A 137 4.39 4.40 -7.60
C ILE A 137 3.33 3.32 -7.78
N ASN A 138 3.50 2.47 -8.78
CA ASN A 138 2.55 1.42 -9.14
C ASN A 138 3.11 -0.01 -9.07
N HIS A 139 4.41 -0.14 -8.77
CA HIS A 139 5.09 -1.41 -8.60
C HIS A 139 5.62 -1.52 -7.16
N PHE A 140 5.37 -2.67 -6.52
CA PHE A 140 5.73 -2.88 -5.13
C PHE A 140 6.36 -4.25 -4.93
N ASN A 141 7.42 -4.30 -4.14
CA ASN A 141 7.91 -5.55 -3.59
C ASN A 141 7.15 -5.85 -2.29
N ILE A 142 6.35 -6.90 -2.30
CA ILE A 142 5.48 -7.24 -1.17
C ILE A 142 6.25 -8.11 -0.19
N PHE A 143 6.61 -7.53 0.96
CA PHE A 143 7.06 -8.27 2.11
C PHE A 143 5.85 -8.78 2.88
N ILE A 144 5.64 -10.08 2.81
CA ILE A 144 4.71 -10.75 3.71
C ILE A 144 5.41 -10.85 5.05
N GLY A 145 4.87 -10.21 6.08
CA GLY A 145 5.30 -10.46 7.45
C GLY A 145 5.21 -11.96 7.67
N THR A 146 6.36 -12.62 7.73
CA THR A 146 6.45 -14.07 7.86
C THR A 146 5.79 -14.50 9.17
N ASP A 147 4.58 -14.97 9.07
CA ASP A 147 4.10 -15.93 10.05
C ASP A 147 5.04 -17.14 9.99
N LYS A 148 5.47 -17.64 11.15
CA LYS A 148 6.44 -18.73 11.29
C LYS A 148 6.07 -20.04 10.56
N LYS A 149 5.02 -20.06 9.75
CA LYS A 149 4.47 -21.25 9.04
C LYS A 149 4.55 -21.23 7.52
N GLY A 150 5.11 -20.22 6.87
CA GLY A 150 5.33 -20.26 5.41
C GLY A 150 4.07 -20.33 4.52
N ASP A 151 2.87 -20.30 5.11
CA ASP A 151 1.62 -20.51 4.38
C ASP A 151 1.10 -19.28 3.62
N ASN A 152 1.65 -18.08 3.92
CA ASN A 152 1.15 -16.83 3.35
C ASN A 152 1.54 -16.61 1.88
N CYS A 153 2.61 -17.28 1.40
CA CYS A 153 3.02 -17.19 -0.01
C CYS A 153 2.01 -17.88 -0.95
N ARG A 154 1.36 -18.96 -0.50
CA ARG A 154 0.35 -19.69 -1.28
C ARG A 154 -0.95 -18.91 -1.45
N LEU A 155 -1.40 -18.20 -0.40
CA LEU A 155 -2.61 -17.37 -0.45
C LEU A 155 -2.51 -16.24 -1.49
N PHE A 156 -1.30 -15.75 -1.74
CA PHE A 156 -1.05 -14.70 -2.72
C PHE A 156 -1.06 -15.24 -4.14
N GLN A 157 -0.41 -16.38 -4.38
CA GLN A 157 -0.45 -17.05 -5.68
C GLN A 157 -1.87 -17.46 -6.03
N ASP A 158 -2.64 -18.00 -5.08
CA ASP A 158 -4.02 -18.43 -5.33
C ASP A 158 -5.00 -17.27 -5.60
N LYS A 159 -4.79 -16.10 -4.98
CA LYS A 159 -5.64 -14.92 -5.23
C LYS A 159 -5.23 -14.10 -6.46
N ALA A 160 -3.93 -14.04 -6.76
CA ALA A 160 -3.43 -13.31 -7.93
C ALA A 160 -3.64 -14.07 -9.26
N ILE A 161 -3.72 -15.39 -9.20
CA ILE A 161 -3.81 -16.27 -10.39
C ILE A 161 -5.25 -16.66 -10.70
N ARG A 162 -6.20 -16.52 -9.78
CA ARG A 162 -7.62 -16.76 -10.08
C ARG A 162 -8.33 -15.46 -10.42
N PRO A 163 -8.58 -15.18 -11.70
CA PRO A 163 -9.64 -14.24 -12.05
C PRO A 163 -10.93 -14.82 -11.47
N SER A 164 -11.63 -14.01 -10.70
CA SER A 164 -12.93 -14.37 -10.13
C SER A 164 -13.87 -14.78 -11.26
N GLY A 165 -14.28 -16.04 -11.26
CA GLY A 165 -15.45 -16.48 -12.00
C GLY A 165 -15.18 -17.36 -13.20
N ASN A 166 -15.20 -18.64 -12.99
CA ASN A 166 -16.13 -19.48 -13.75
C ASN A 166 -16.47 -20.72 -12.93
N LYS A 167 -17.61 -20.68 -12.26
CA LYS A 167 -18.33 -21.90 -11.89
C LYS A 167 -18.95 -22.40 -13.20
N HIS A 168 -18.30 -23.35 -13.83
CA HIS A 168 -18.99 -24.22 -14.76
C HIS A 168 -19.51 -25.43 -13.97
N ASN A 169 -20.84 -25.57 -13.97
CA ASN A 169 -21.56 -26.79 -13.70
C ASN A 169 -21.04 -27.96 -14.54
#